data_038cb72f5d28c3af62197bcac5d666cd
#
_entry.id   038cb72f5d28c3af62197bcac5d666cd
#
_cell.length_a   1.000
_cell.length_b   1.000
_cell.length_c   1.000
_cell.angle_alpha   90.00
_cell.angle_beta   90.00
_cell.angle_gamma   90.00
#
_symmetry.space_group_name_H-M   'P 1'
#
loop_
_entity.id
_entity.type
_entity.pdbx_description
1 polymer ?
#
loop_
_entity_poly.entity_id
_entity_poly.type
_entity_poly.pdbx_seq_one_letter_code
_entity_poly.pdbx_strand_id
1 'polypeptide(L)'
;MTEKRRNPTKVVLLHGLGRASLSMAYLANQLAKAGYDPVNLSYPSFKYPVEKLATDFVLPAILNRDEPTHFVTHSLGGIIVRQIADSNPDFRIGRVVMLAPPNAGSEVAETLSKWAWFRAFNGPAGEQLGTSAKSLPKSLGPAPFQLGIIAGNRTVNPLLSRLIEGENDGRFSVENAKLEGM
;
A
#
# COMPACT_ATOMS: atom_id res chain seq x y z
N MET A 1 14.83 19.86 -35.37
CA MET A 1 14.32 20.03 -33.97
C MET A 1 14.47 18.68 -33.29
N THR A 2 15.47 18.49 -32.46
CA THR A 2 15.70 17.24 -31.72
C THR A 2 14.65 17.17 -30.59
N GLU A 3 13.73 16.24 -30.70
CA GLU A 3 12.78 15.89 -29.67
C GLU A 3 13.57 15.52 -28.40
N LYS A 4 13.49 16.36 -27.38
CA LYS A 4 14.14 16.14 -26.10
C LYS A 4 13.53 14.86 -25.52
N ARG A 5 14.22 13.72 -25.57
CA ARG A 5 13.77 12.47 -24.95
C ARG A 5 13.44 12.77 -23.50
N ARG A 6 12.16 12.79 -23.16
CA ARG A 6 11.73 12.86 -21.75
C ARG A 6 12.25 11.63 -21.05
N ASN A 7 12.92 11.81 -19.92
CA ASN A 7 13.29 10.68 -19.07
C ASN A 7 12.02 9.88 -18.73
N PRO A 8 12.09 8.54 -18.70
CA PRO A 8 10.95 7.72 -18.36
C PRO A 8 10.43 8.10 -16.95
N THR A 9 9.11 8.15 -16.82
CA THR A 9 8.45 8.50 -15.55
C THR A 9 8.75 7.42 -14.52
N LYS A 10 9.33 7.84 -13.38
CA LYS A 10 9.62 6.95 -12.26
C LYS A 10 8.35 6.51 -11.55
N VAL A 11 8.22 5.20 -11.29
CA VAL A 11 7.10 4.60 -10.56
C VAL A 11 7.65 3.69 -9.47
N VAL A 12 7.38 4.02 -8.21
CA VAL A 12 7.80 3.23 -7.05
C VAL A 12 6.76 2.14 -6.77
N LEU A 13 7.21 0.90 -6.63
CA LEU A 13 6.36 -0.23 -6.27
C LEU A 13 6.61 -0.63 -4.83
N LEU A 14 5.52 -0.74 -4.05
CA LEU A 14 5.54 -1.16 -2.64
C LEU A 14 4.70 -2.43 -2.44
N HIS A 15 5.35 -3.47 -1.91
CA HIS A 15 4.69 -4.76 -1.64
C HIS A 15 3.82 -4.73 -0.36
N GLY A 16 3.03 -5.78 -0.13
CA GLY A 16 2.20 -5.95 1.06
C GLY A 16 2.93 -6.53 2.27
N LEU A 17 2.21 -6.62 3.38
CA LEU A 17 2.65 -7.26 4.62
C LEU A 17 3.09 -8.71 4.35
N GLY A 18 4.24 -9.10 4.88
CA GLY A 18 4.77 -10.45 4.72
C GLY A 18 5.20 -10.82 3.31
N ARG A 19 5.42 -9.83 2.48
CA ARG A 19 5.90 -10.00 1.11
C ARG A 19 7.30 -9.38 0.96
N ALA A 20 7.83 -9.49 -0.25
CA ALA A 20 9.07 -8.84 -0.69
C ALA A 20 8.85 -8.24 -2.09
N SER A 21 9.82 -7.48 -2.59
CA SER A 21 9.78 -6.90 -3.94
C SER A 21 9.50 -7.94 -5.04
N LEU A 22 9.90 -9.20 -4.84
CA LEU A 22 9.60 -10.28 -5.79
C LEU A 22 8.11 -10.42 -6.09
N SER A 23 7.22 -10.15 -5.12
CA SER A 23 5.78 -10.21 -5.32
C SER A 23 5.24 -9.15 -6.29
N MET A 24 6.00 -8.08 -6.52
CA MET A 24 5.68 -6.99 -7.45
C MET A 24 6.50 -7.04 -8.74
N ALA A 25 7.40 -8.02 -8.89
CA ALA A 25 8.36 -8.09 -9.99
C ALA A 25 7.70 -8.21 -11.38
N TYR A 26 6.61 -8.99 -11.49
CA TYR A 26 5.86 -9.08 -12.75
C TYR A 26 5.31 -7.72 -13.16
N LEU A 27 4.68 -7.00 -12.25
CA LEU A 27 4.11 -5.68 -12.51
C LEU A 27 5.20 -4.66 -12.84
N ALA A 28 6.32 -4.68 -12.12
CA ALA A 28 7.48 -3.84 -12.43
C ALA A 28 7.98 -4.08 -13.86
N ASN A 29 8.08 -5.35 -14.28
CA ASN A 29 8.48 -5.68 -15.65
C ASN A 29 7.48 -5.18 -16.71
N GLN A 30 6.16 -5.25 -16.43
CA GLN A 30 5.15 -4.72 -17.35
C GLN A 30 5.22 -3.20 -17.45
N LEU A 31 5.44 -2.50 -16.33
CA LEU A 31 5.65 -1.05 -16.34
C LEU A 31 6.90 -0.65 -17.13
N ALA A 32 8.01 -1.37 -16.97
CA ALA A 32 9.22 -1.13 -17.76
C ALA A 32 8.96 -1.30 -19.26
N LYS A 33 8.24 -2.36 -19.66
CA LYS A 33 7.84 -2.57 -21.06
C LYS A 33 6.93 -1.47 -21.59
N ALA A 34 6.13 -0.85 -20.72
CA ALA A 34 5.26 0.27 -21.05
C ALA A 34 6.00 1.63 -21.07
N GLY A 35 7.33 1.64 -20.86
CA GLY A 35 8.15 2.85 -20.96
C GLY A 35 8.28 3.65 -19.66
N TYR A 36 7.89 3.09 -18.51
CA TYR A 36 8.14 3.67 -17.18
C TYR A 36 9.49 3.24 -16.62
N ASP A 37 9.96 3.94 -15.59
CA ASP A 37 11.15 3.58 -14.79
C ASP A 37 10.68 3.03 -13.41
N PRO A 38 10.47 1.69 -13.27
CA PRO A 38 9.97 1.10 -12.05
C PRO A 38 11.07 0.94 -11.01
N VAL A 39 10.83 1.47 -9.81
CA VAL A 39 11.66 1.27 -8.61
C VAL A 39 10.94 0.30 -7.67
N ASN A 40 11.28 -0.96 -7.73
CA ASN A 40 10.63 -2.02 -6.96
C ASN A 40 11.32 -2.21 -5.61
N LEU A 41 10.79 -1.59 -4.56
CA LEU A 41 11.41 -1.56 -3.23
C LEU A 41 11.06 -2.80 -2.40
N SER A 42 12.05 -3.26 -1.62
CA SER A 42 11.86 -4.24 -0.57
C SER A 42 12.11 -3.58 0.79
N TYR A 43 11.26 -3.89 1.78
CA TYR A 43 11.36 -3.37 3.14
C TYR A 43 10.88 -4.42 4.16
N PRO A 44 11.35 -4.38 5.40
CA PRO A 44 11.10 -5.41 6.41
C PRO A 44 9.70 -5.27 7.05
N SER A 45 8.64 -5.53 6.27
CA SER A 45 7.24 -5.26 6.61
C SER A 45 6.72 -5.91 7.90
N PHE A 46 7.39 -6.96 8.40
CA PHE A 46 7.05 -7.61 9.67
C PHE A 46 7.75 -7.01 10.91
N LYS A 47 8.86 -6.29 10.71
CA LYS A 47 9.75 -5.94 11.82
C LYS A 47 9.40 -4.63 12.50
N TYR A 48 8.76 -3.71 11.78
CA TYR A 48 8.58 -2.34 12.23
C TYR A 48 7.17 -1.84 12.01
N PRO A 49 6.70 -0.86 12.80
CA PRO A 49 5.43 -0.17 12.55
C PRO A 49 5.46 0.62 11.25
N VAL A 50 4.29 0.98 10.73
CA VAL A 50 4.12 1.65 9.43
C VAL A 50 4.90 2.95 9.35
N GLU A 51 4.90 3.75 10.41
CA GLU A 51 5.61 5.03 10.50
C GLU A 51 7.11 4.84 10.25
N LYS A 52 7.69 3.82 10.89
CA LYS A 52 9.12 3.52 10.73
C LYS A 52 9.43 2.93 9.36
N LEU A 53 8.54 2.11 8.79
CA LEU A 53 8.68 1.63 7.41
C LEU A 53 8.66 2.79 6.42
N ALA A 54 7.79 3.77 6.63
CA ALA A 54 7.68 4.97 5.80
C ALA A 54 8.96 5.83 5.88
N THR A 55 9.39 6.18 7.11
CA THR A 55 10.46 7.16 7.33
C THR A 55 11.86 6.61 7.13
N ASP A 56 12.13 5.37 7.57
CA ASP A 56 13.50 4.84 7.61
C ASP A 56 13.84 3.97 6.40
N PHE A 57 12.84 3.42 5.72
CA PHE A 57 13.06 2.48 4.62
C PHE A 57 12.56 2.98 3.26
N VAL A 58 11.33 3.52 3.19
CA VAL A 58 10.75 3.91 1.90
C VAL A 58 11.18 5.31 1.51
N LEU A 59 10.97 6.29 2.36
CA LEU A 59 11.25 7.70 2.05
C LEU A 59 12.72 7.94 1.65
N PRO A 60 13.74 7.42 2.35
CA PRO A 60 15.14 7.62 1.96
C PRO A 60 15.50 7.02 0.60
N ALA A 61 14.83 5.92 0.22
CA ALA A 61 15.07 5.24 -1.07
C ALA A 61 14.46 5.98 -2.27
N ILE A 62 13.54 6.95 -2.04
CA ILE A 62 12.79 7.63 -3.09
C ILE A 62 12.98 9.15 -3.08
N LEU A 63 13.81 9.68 -2.17
CA LEU A 63 14.08 11.11 -2.05
C LEU A 63 14.68 11.67 -3.36
N ASN A 64 13.78 12.07 -4.27
CA ASN A 64 14.07 13.03 -5.31
C ASN A 64 13.04 14.14 -5.18
N ARG A 65 13.49 15.37 -4.88
CA ARG A 65 12.61 16.50 -4.59
C ARG A 65 12.19 17.30 -5.83
N ASP A 66 12.79 17.00 -6.98
CA ASP A 66 12.60 17.79 -8.19
C ASP A 66 11.31 17.41 -8.94
N GLU A 67 10.88 16.15 -8.88
CA GLU A 67 9.69 15.66 -9.55
C GLU A 67 8.74 14.92 -8.60
N PRO A 68 7.42 14.94 -8.85
CA PRO A 68 6.45 14.14 -8.08
C PRO A 68 6.73 12.65 -8.22
N THR A 69 6.72 11.91 -7.11
CA THR A 69 6.90 10.47 -7.10
C THR A 69 5.58 9.75 -7.32
N HIS A 70 5.50 8.89 -8.33
CA HIS A 70 4.34 8.05 -8.59
C HIS A 70 4.49 6.69 -7.90
N PHE A 71 3.35 6.09 -7.52
CA PHE A 71 3.34 4.82 -6.80
C PHE A 71 2.38 3.79 -7.39
N VAL A 72 2.78 2.53 -7.35
CA VAL A 72 1.89 1.38 -7.44
C VAL A 72 2.12 0.51 -6.21
N THR A 73 1.07 0.29 -5.44
CA THR A 73 1.19 -0.35 -4.13
C THR A 73 0.27 -1.55 -4.00
N HIS A 74 0.66 -2.50 -3.18
CA HIS A 74 -0.18 -3.63 -2.79
C HIS A 74 -0.43 -3.61 -1.28
N SER A 75 -1.71 -3.69 -0.87
CA SER A 75 -2.11 -3.85 0.53
C SER A 75 -1.43 -2.82 1.46
N LEU A 76 -0.61 -3.26 2.44
CA LEU A 76 0.16 -2.41 3.37
C LEU A 76 0.91 -1.25 2.67
N GLY A 77 1.42 -1.48 1.47
CA GLY A 77 2.15 -0.45 0.72
C GLY A 77 1.34 0.82 0.48
N GLY A 78 0.01 0.72 0.34
CA GLY A 78 -0.90 1.87 0.22
C GLY A 78 -0.97 2.70 1.51
N ILE A 79 -0.99 2.02 2.65
CA ILE A 79 -0.99 2.68 3.97
C ILE A 79 0.34 3.39 4.23
N ILE A 80 1.46 2.80 3.78
CA ILE A 80 2.78 3.46 3.86
C ILE A 80 2.81 4.77 3.05
N VAL A 81 2.24 4.79 1.84
CA VAL A 81 2.17 6.04 1.03
C VAL A 81 1.31 7.09 1.72
N ARG A 82 0.17 6.72 2.31
CA ARG A 82 -0.67 7.63 3.10
C ARG A 82 0.08 8.17 4.32
N GLN A 83 0.82 7.31 5.03
CA GLN A 83 1.68 7.72 6.15
C GLN A 83 2.78 8.70 5.71
N ILE A 84 3.39 8.49 4.55
CA ILE A 84 4.37 9.43 3.99
C ILE A 84 3.71 10.80 3.73
N ALA A 85 2.52 10.82 3.13
CA ALA A 85 1.79 12.05 2.86
C ALA A 85 1.43 12.82 4.13
N ASP A 86 0.99 12.11 5.18
CA ASP A 86 0.63 12.69 6.47
C ASP A 86 1.84 13.27 7.22
N SER A 87 2.94 12.50 7.27
CA SER A 87 4.14 12.89 8.03
C SER A 87 5.07 13.84 7.29
N ASN A 88 4.93 13.97 5.97
CA ASN A 88 5.82 14.75 5.10
C ASN A 88 5.00 15.55 4.07
N PRO A 89 4.29 16.59 4.48
CA PRO A 89 3.39 17.35 3.60
C PRO A 89 4.12 18.02 2.42
N ASP A 90 5.42 18.28 2.56
CA ASP A 90 6.26 18.85 1.50
C ASP A 90 6.74 17.81 0.47
N PHE A 91 6.55 16.51 0.73
CA PHE A 91 6.92 15.46 -0.20
C PHE A 91 5.90 15.36 -1.33
N ARG A 92 6.35 15.60 -2.56
CA ARG A 92 5.48 15.66 -3.74
C ARG A 92 5.08 14.26 -4.20
N ILE A 93 3.92 13.79 -3.76
CA ILE A 93 3.29 12.57 -4.28
C ILE A 93 2.53 12.92 -5.57
N GLY A 94 2.79 12.16 -6.62
CA GLY A 94 2.08 12.26 -7.89
C GLY A 94 0.81 11.39 -7.92
N ARG A 95 0.72 10.50 -8.91
CA ARG A 95 -0.39 9.54 -9.03
C ARG A 95 -0.08 8.28 -8.24
N VAL A 96 -1.10 7.76 -7.55
CA VAL A 96 -1.00 6.52 -6.77
C VAL A 96 -2.04 5.52 -7.25
N VAL A 97 -1.63 4.30 -7.54
CA VAL A 97 -2.54 3.17 -7.77
C VAL A 97 -2.37 2.17 -6.63
N MET A 98 -3.45 1.90 -5.93
CA MET A 98 -3.47 0.94 -4.82
C MET A 98 -4.19 -0.35 -5.21
N LEU A 99 -3.52 -1.48 -5.04
CA LEU A 99 -4.07 -2.82 -5.25
C LEU A 99 -4.49 -3.40 -3.91
N ALA A 100 -5.78 -3.65 -3.72
CA ALA A 100 -6.40 -4.20 -2.51
C ALA A 100 -5.89 -3.52 -1.21
N PRO A 101 -5.98 -2.18 -1.07
CA PRO A 101 -5.54 -1.48 0.13
C PRO A 101 -6.53 -1.66 1.28
N PRO A 102 -6.09 -1.86 2.54
CA PRO A 102 -6.96 -1.86 3.71
C PRO A 102 -7.22 -0.43 4.21
N ASN A 103 -7.80 0.45 3.37
CA ASN A 103 -7.94 1.88 3.66
C ASN A 103 -8.87 2.18 4.85
N ALA A 104 -9.89 1.34 5.09
CA ALA A 104 -10.73 1.40 6.29
C ALA A 104 -10.34 0.35 7.35
N GLY A 105 -9.19 -0.31 7.18
CA GLY A 105 -8.71 -1.41 8.01
C GLY A 105 -9.05 -2.79 7.41
N SER A 106 -8.64 -3.83 8.11
CA SER A 106 -8.84 -5.23 7.71
C SER A 106 -9.62 -5.98 8.78
N GLU A 107 -10.82 -6.48 8.44
CA GLU A 107 -11.65 -7.32 9.30
C GLU A 107 -10.93 -8.63 9.66
N VAL A 108 -10.19 -9.18 8.70
CA VAL A 108 -9.38 -10.38 8.92
C VAL A 108 -8.26 -10.08 9.92
N ALA A 109 -7.55 -8.96 9.77
CA ALA A 109 -6.51 -8.56 10.71
C ALA A 109 -7.09 -8.35 12.11
N GLU A 110 -8.26 -7.72 12.24
CA GLU A 110 -8.92 -7.50 13.52
C GLU A 110 -9.38 -8.81 14.17
N THR A 111 -10.07 -9.67 13.43
CA THR A 111 -10.56 -10.96 13.94
C THR A 111 -9.41 -11.85 14.40
N LEU A 112 -8.36 -11.93 13.59
CA LEU A 112 -7.21 -12.79 13.89
C LEU A 112 -6.24 -12.15 14.88
N SER A 113 -6.24 -10.83 15.07
CA SER A 113 -5.40 -10.13 16.07
C SER A 113 -5.69 -10.53 17.51
N LYS A 114 -6.87 -11.10 17.77
CA LYS A 114 -7.24 -11.68 19.08
C LYS A 114 -6.41 -12.93 19.42
N TRP A 115 -5.73 -13.51 18.45
CA TRP A 115 -4.94 -14.73 18.61
C TRP A 115 -3.46 -14.38 18.72
N ALA A 116 -2.82 -14.77 19.83
CA ALA A 116 -1.42 -14.43 20.12
C ALA A 116 -0.43 -14.85 19.02
N TRP A 117 -0.65 -16.01 18.39
CA TRP A 117 0.19 -16.48 17.29
C TRP A 117 0.05 -15.61 16.02
N PHE A 118 -1.15 -15.08 15.74
CA PHE A 118 -1.36 -14.19 14.59
C PHE A 118 -0.62 -12.87 14.77
N ARG A 119 -0.63 -12.31 15.98
CA ARG A 119 0.13 -11.10 16.33
C ARG A 119 1.63 -11.31 16.16
N ALA A 120 2.16 -12.45 16.61
CA ALA A 120 3.55 -12.80 16.44
C ALA A 120 3.97 -12.93 14.96
N PHE A 121 3.05 -13.38 14.08
CA PHE A 121 3.31 -13.53 12.66
C PHE A 121 3.11 -12.26 11.82
N ASN A 122 2.30 -11.29 12.25
CA ASN A 122 2.03 -10.08 11.45
C ASN A 122 2.88 -8.88 11.84
N GLY A 123 3.53 -8.94 12.99
CA GLY A 123 4.41 -7.87 13.47
C GLY A 123 3.70 -6.55 13.73
N PRO A 124 4.46 -5.49 14.12
CA PRO A 124 3.89 -4.21 14.51
C PRO A 124 3.02 -3.53 13.45
N ALA A 125 3.43 -3.59 12.17
CA ALA A 125 2.62 -3.00 11.09
C ALA A 125 1.28 -3.73 10.91
N GLY A 126 1.24 -5.06 11.06
CA GLY A 126 0.00 -5.83 10.96
C GLY A 126 -1.00 -5.51 12.07
N GLU A 127 -0.53 -5.23 13.29
CA GLU A 127 -1.37 -4.81 14.41
C GLU A 127 -2.06 -3.45 14.16
N GLN A 128 -1.41 -2.56 13.40
CA GLN A 128 -1.95 -1.24 13.07
C GLN A 128 -3.07 -1.26 12.02
N LEU A 129 -3.24 -2.37 11.28
CA LEU A 129 -4.19 -2.50 10.17
C LEU A 129 -5.61 -2.93 10.57
N GLY A 130 -5.96 -2.92 11.86
CA GLY A 130 -7.30 -3.25 12.33
C GLY A 130 -8.40 -2.30 11.82
N THR A 131 -9.67 -2.64 12.10
CA THR A 131 -10.85 -1.82 11.71
C THR A 131 -11.30 -0.86 12.81
N SER A 132 -10.69 -0.89 13.99
CA SER A 132 -11.04 -0.01 15.11
C SER A 132 -10.91 1.48 14.73
N ALA A 133 -11.66 2.35 15.40
CA ALA A 133 -11.59 3.80 15.16
C ALA A 133 -10.18 4.40 15.38
N LYS A 134 -9.36 3.73 16.18
CA LYS A 134 -7.98 4.12 16.49
C LYS A 134 -6.95 3.45 15.58
N SER A 135 -7.37 2.67 14.58
CA SER A 135 -6.45 2.03 13.63
C SER A 135 -5.78 3.08 12.73
N LEU A 136 -4.53 2.83 12.36
CA LEU A 136 -3.77 3.74 11.52
C LEU A 136 -4.47 4.07 10.19
N PRO A 137 -5.05 3.10 9.43
CA PRO A 137 -5.74 3.43 8.19
C PRO A 137 -6.85 4.47 8.35
N LYS A 138 -7.59 4.45 9.48
CA LYS A 138 -8.67 5.40 9.76
C LYS A 138 -8.18 6.77 10.25
N SER A 139 -7.05 6.81 10.95
CA SER A 139 -6.49 8.07 11.46
C SER A 139 -5.84 8.94 10.38
N LEU A 140 -5.41 8.35 9.26
CA LEU A 140 -4.71 9.06 8.18
C LEU A 140 -5.59 9.97 7.30
N GLY A 141 -6.92 9.95 7.46
CA GLY A 141 -7.82 10.81 6.68
C GLY A 141 -7.87 10.50 5.17
N PRO A 142 -8.45 11.42 4.36
CA PRO A 142 -8.55 11.28 2.90
C PRO A 142 -7.17 11.36 2.22
N ALA A 143 -7.09 10.89 0.96
CA ALA A 143 -5.85 10.97 0.19
C ALA A 143 -5.61 12.40 -0.34
N PRO A 144 -4.48 13.05 -0.02
CA PRO A 144 -4.15 14.38 -0.54
C PRO A 144 -3.48 14.33 -1.93
N PHE A 145 -3.66 13.24 -2.68
CA PHE A 145 -3.04 12.98 -3.99
C PHE A 145 -4.02 12.29 -4.95
N GLN A 146 -3.70 12.30 -6.25
CA GLN A 146 -4.51 11.58 -7.24
C GLN A 146 -4.44 10.07 -7.00
N LEU A 147 -5.58 9.43 -6.75
CA LEU A 147 -5.68 8.04 -6.32
C LEU A 147 -6.58 7.23 -7.25
N GLY A 148 -6.08 6.05 -7.66
CA GLY A 148 -6.86 4.96 -8.24
C GLY A 148 -6.79 3.72 -7.35
N ILE A 149 -7.93 3.04 -7.16
CA ILE A 149 -8.00 1.81 -6.36
C ILE A 149 -8.48 0.65 -7.23
N ILE A 150 -7.79 -0.48 -7.13
CA ILE A 150 -8.19 -1.76 -7.74
C ILE A 150 -8.39 -2.75 -6.60
N ALA A 151 -9.64 -3.18 -6.40
CA ALA A 151 -10.01 -4.18 -5.40
C ALA A 151 -10.64 -5.41 -6.07
N GLY A 152 -10.33 -6.59 -5.56
CA GLY A 152 -10.94 -7.83 -6.02
C GLY A 152 -12.31 -8.04 -5.38
N ASN A 153 -13.29 -8.51 -6.17
CA ASN A 153 -14.63 -8.85 -5.70
C ASN A 153 -14.91 -10.36 -5.71
N ARG A 154 -13.90 -11.18 -6.03
CA ARG A 154 -13.98 -12.65 -6.02
C ARG A 154 -12.95 -13.23 -5.09
N THR A 155 -13.42 -14.05 -4.15
CA THR A 155 -12.53 -14.70 -3.18
C THR A 155 -11.80 -15.89 -3.79
N VAL A 156 -10.51 -15.98 -3.46
CA VAL A 156 -9.70 -17.20 -3.68
C VAL A 156 -9.56 -18.03 -2.40
N ASN A 157 -10.08 -17.55 -1.27
CA ASN A 157 -10.06 -18.23 0.02
C ASN A 157 -11.44 -18.20 0.69
N PRO A 158 -12.31 -19.20 0.43
CA PRO A 158 -13.69 -19.25 0.95
C PRO A 158 -13.79 -19.24 2.48
N LEU A 159 -12.76 -19.76 3.17
CA LEU A 159 -12.75 -19.82 4.64
C LEU A 159 -12.59 -18.42 5.25
N LEU A 160 -11.63 -17.63 4.75
CA LEU A 160 -11.41 -16.27 5.21
C LEU A 160 -12.51 -15.32 4.73
N SER A 161 -13.10 -15.58 3.56
CA SER A 161 -14.20 -14.77 3.02
C SER A 161 -15.43 -14.75 3.93
N ARG A 162 -15.67 -15.82 4.70
CA ARG A 162 -16.79 -15.87 5.67
C ARG A 162 -16.63 -14.92 6.86
N LEU A 163 -15.42 -14.40 7.08
CA LEU A 163 -15.13 -13.44 8.14
C LEU A 163 -15.29 -11.98 7.68
N ILE A 164 -15.63 -11.77 6.41
CA ILE A 164 -15.70 -10.46 5.76
C ILE A 164 -17.11 -10.24 5.23
N GLU A 165 -17.74 -9.14 5.58
CA GLU A 165 -19.06 -8.77 5.08
C GLU A 165 -18.97 -8.20 3.65
N GLY A 166 -19.92 -8.61 2.77
CA GLY A 166 -20.06 -8.11 1.42
C GLY A 166 -19.08 -8.71 0.39
N GLU A 167 -18.97 -8.07 -0.78
CA GLU A 167 -18.05 -8.47 -1.84
C GLU A 167 -16.60 -8.31 -1.39
N ASN A 168 -15.81 -9.39 -1.49
CA ASN A 168 -14.44 -9.42 -1.01
C ASN A 168 -13.57 -10.40 -1.80
N ASP A 169 -12.24 -10.24 -1.65
CA ASP A 169 -11.23 -11.13 -2.24
C ASP A 169 -10.75 -12.25 -1.28
N GLY A 170 -11.40 -12.38 -0.11
CA GLY A 170 -11.02 -13.30 0.97
C GLY A 170 -10.01 -12.70 1.95
N ARG A 171 -9.68 -11.39 1.83
CA ARG A 171 -8.81 -10.64 2.73
C ARG A 171 -9.38 -9.28 3.11
N PHE A 172 -9.98 -8.58 2.15
CA PHE A 172 -10.55 -7.25 2.33
C PHE A 172 -11.87 -7.15 1.59
N SER A 173 -12.84 -6.44 2.17
CA SER A 173 -14.05 -6.06 1.45
C SER A 173 -13.73 -4.96 0.42
N VAL A 174 -14.49 -4.92 -0.68
CA VAL A 174 -14.39 -3.82 -1.65
C VAL A 174 -14.67 -2.49 -0.98
N GLU A 175 -15.60 -2.47 -0.01
CA GLU A 175 -15.94 -1.27 0.76
C GLU A 175 -14.76 -0.76 1.60
N ASN A 176 -14.03 -1.66 2.28
CA ASN A 176 -12.87 -1.27 3.08
C ASN A 176 -11.65 -0.85 2.25
N ALA A 177 -11.65 -1.11 0.95
CA ALA A 177 -10.64 -0.59 0.05
C ALA A 177 -10.88 0.87 -0.36
N LYS A 178 -12.12 1.35 -0.32
CA LYS A 178 -12.47 2.73 -0.70
C LYS A 178 -11.80 3.76 0.19
N LEU A 179 -11.56 4.92 -0.37
CA LEU A 179 -11.02 6.09 0.33
C LEU A 179 -11.59 7.36 -0.27
N GLU A 180 -11.90 8.33 0.56
CA GLU A 180 -12.31 9.64 0.11
C GLU A 180 -11.21 10.31 -0.73
N GLY A 181 -11.59 10.89 -1.87
CA GLY A 181 -10.66 11.51 -2.83
C GLY A 181 -10.17 10.58 -3.95
N MET A 182 -10.68 9.32 -4.04
CA MET A 182 -10.36 8.41 -5.14
C MET A 182 -11.16 8.74 -6.41
#